data_ef0a19bf566227541e3a5ef578da2e2d
#
_entry.id   ef0a19bf566227541e3a5ef578da2e2d
#
_cell.length_a   1.000
_cell.length_b   1.000
_cell.length_c   1.000
_cell.angle_alpha   90.00
_cell.angle_beta   90.00
_cell.angle_gamma   90.00
#
_symmetry.space_group_name_H-M   'P 1'
#
loop_
_entity.id
_entity.type
_entity.pdbx_description
1 polymer ?
#
loop_
_entity_poly.entity_id
_entity_poly.type
_entity_poly.pdbx_seq_one_letter_code
_entity_poly.pdbx_strand_id
1 'polypeptide(L)'
;ISNVKGNETFSQNGTDMSWNTSGQDIYYQGKTDKELPVKQTISYYLDGEKMDPDEIAGKSGKVTIRFDYKNNQKTTTTVDGKKYSVYVPFTIMTGMILDDSFTNVKVKNGKVISDGDKNMVVGVAMPGLKDSLKVTSSDFSEDIDIPEYVEVTADVKDFSMDMTMSVMLSGITTLSYTHLRAHETVLDLVCR
;
A
#
# COMPACT_ATOMS: atom_id res chain seq x y z
N ILE A 1 21.30 -6.84 -11.65
CA ILE A 1 20.32 -6.16 -12.52
C ILE A 1 20.41 -6.70 -13.93
N SER A 2 19.30 -6.82 -14.61
CA SER A 2 19.23 -7.20 -16.02
C SER A 2 18.19 -6.35 -16.76
N ASN A 3 18.48 -6.05 -18.02
CA ASN A 3 17.51 -5.43 -18.92
C ASN A 3 16.46 -6.47 -19.31
N VAL A 4 15.18 -6.12 -19.27
CA VAL A 4 14.06 -7.04 -19.55
C VAL A 4 13.32 -6.69 -20.83
N LYS A 5 13.55 -5.50 -21.39
CA LYS A 5 12.97 -5.05 -22.65
C LYS A 5 13.84 -3.95 -23.25
N GLY A 6 14.01 -3.95 -24.58
CA GLY A 6 14.84 -2.99 -25.31
C GLY A 6 16.30 -3.43 -25.39
N ASN A 7 17.13 -2.58 -25.99
CA ASN A 7 18.56 -2.80 -26.19
C ASN A 7 19.44 -1.80 -25.43
N GLU A 8 18.86 -1.07 -24.49
CA GLU A 8 19.55 -0.07 -23.67
C GLU A 8 20.65 -0.73 -22.85
N THR A 9 21.86 -0.20 -22.97
CA THR A 9 23.01 -0.69 -22.22
C THR A 9 23.21 0.10 -20.94
N PHE A 10 23.81 -0.54 -19.96
CA PHE A 10 24.17 0.13 -18.72
C PHE A 10 25.59 -0.23 -18.27
N SER A 11 26.19 0.67 -17.50
CA SER A 11 27.41 0.43 -16.75
C SER A 11 27.12 0.52 -15.25
N GLN A 12 27.79 -0.31 -14.46
CA GLN A 12 27.66 -0.33 -13.02
C GLN A 12 29.00 -0.06 -12.37
N ASN A 13 29.02 0.88 -11.42
CA ASN A 13 30.19 1.17 -10.59
C ASN A 13 29.74 1.15 -9.12
N GLY A 14 30.01 0.04 -8.43
CA GLY A 14 29.51 -0.19 -7.08
C GLY A 14 27.97 -0.23 -7.05
N THR A 15 27.35 0.73 -6.36
CA THR A 15 25.88 0.89 -6.26
C THR A 15 25.31 1.79 -7.35
N ASP A 16 26.15 2.53 -8.04
CA ASP A 16 25.72 3.50 -9.06
C ASP A 16 25.56 2.83 -10.42
N MET A 17 24.48 3.18 -11.09
CA MET A 17 24.16 2.67 -12.42
C MET A 17 23.91 3.81 -13.39
N SER A 18 24.56 3.74 -14.52
CA SER A 18 24.38 4.69 -15.62
C SER A 18 23.83 3.96 -16.85
N TRP A 19 22.69 4.42 -17.34
CA TRP A 19 22.02 3.87 -18.52
C TRP A 19 22.23 4.77 -19.72
N ASN A 20 22.56 4.17 -20.85
CA ASN A 20 22.53 4.86 -22.14
C ASN A 20 21.16 4.65 -22.77
N THR A 21 20.25 5.57 -22.53
CA THR A 21 18.85 5.46 -22.93
C THR A 21 18.58 5.99 -24.34
N SER A 22 19.46 6.86 -24.85
CA SER A 22 19.22 7.57 -26.11
C SER A 22 17.82 8.20 -26.21
N GLY A 23 17.25 8.60 -25.05
CA GLY A 23 15.91 9.16 -24.95
C GLY A 23 14.77 8.13 -24.90
N GLN A 24 15.09 6.84 -24.79
CA GLN A 24 14.10 5.78 -24.62
C GLN A 24 13.88 5.42 -23.15
N ASP A 25 12.72 4.84 -22.84
CA ASP A 25 12.43 4.28 -21.54
C ASP A 25 13.30 3.05 -21.26
N ILE A 26 13.68 2.86 -19.99
CA ILE A 26 14.43 1.69 -19.57
C ILE A 26 13.51 0.70 -18.81
N TYR A 27 13.67 -0.57 -19.13
CA TYR A 27 12.95 -1.67 -18.47
C TYR A 27 13.96 -2.65 -17.89
N TYR A 28 14.03 -2.73 -16.57
CA TYR A 28 15.00 -3.59 -15.90
C TYR A 28 14.40 -4.30 -14.71
N GLN A 29 15.01 -5.39 -14.32
CA GLN A 29 14.76 -6.09 -13.07
C GLN A 29 16.06 -6.30 -12.30
N GLY A 30 15.95 -6.45 -11.00
CA GLY A 30 17.11 -6.68 -10.14
C GLY A 30 16.71 -7.29 -8.80
N LYS A 31 17.71 -7.70 -8.04
CA LYS A 31 17.58 -8.12 -6.65
C LYS A 31 18.32 -7.13 -5.77
N THR A 32 17.79 -6.90 -4.58
CA THR A 32 18.42 -6.07 -3.56
C THR A 32 18.26 -6.73 -2.20
N ASP A 33 19.27 -6.58 -1.35
CA ASP A 33 19.24 -7.02 0.06
C ASP A 33 18.82 -5.87 1.00
N LYS A 34 18.49 -4.70 0.44
CA LYS A 34 17.98 -3.59 1.25
C LYS A 34 16.60 -3.93 1.79
N GLU A 35 16.42 -3.69 3.09
CA GLU A 35 15.09 -3.76 3.69
C GLU A 35 14.15 -2.72 3.06
N LEU A 36 12.91 -3.13 2.87
CA LEU A 36 11.87 -2.22 2.44
C LEU A 36 11.65 -1.13 3.52
N PRO A 37 11.47 0.13 3.13
CA PRO A 37 11.20 1.22 4.06
C PRO A 37 9.92 0.98 4.87
N VAL A 38 8.94 0.32 4.27
CA VAL A 38 7.72 -0.13 4.93
C VAL A 38 7.53 -1.61 4.67
N LYS A 39 7.35 -2.37 5.75
CA LYS A 39 6.99 -3.79 5.68
C LYS A 39 5.48 -3.94 5.69
N GLN A 40 4.94 -4.71 4.76
CA GLN A 40 3.54 -5.12 4.72
C GLN A 40 3.39 -6.54 5.25
N THR A 41 2.34 -6.76 6.03
CA THR A 41 1.91 -8.10 6.46
C THR A 41 0.42 -8.23 6.16
N ILE A 42 0.03 -9.31 5.50
CA ILE A 42 -1.38 -9.62 5.24
C ILE A 42 -1.78 -10.77 6.15
N SER A 43 -2.90 -10.61 6.84
CA SER A 43 -3.48 -11.64 7.71
C SER A 43 -4.91 -11.93 7.28
N TYR A 44 -5.25 -13.22 7.29
CA TYR A 44 -6.58 -13.71 6.93
C TYR A 44 -7.25 -14.31 8.14
N TYR A 45 -8.56 -14.08 8.25
CA TYR A 45 -9.39 -14.66 9.30
C TYR A 45 -10.69 -15.17 8.67
N LEU A 46 -11.14 -16.34 9.10
CA LEU A 46 -12.44 -16.91 8.78
C LEU A 46 -13.24 -17.06 10.10
N ASP A 47 -14.40 -16.43 10.17
CA ASP A 47 -15.27 -16.39 11.34
C ASP A 47 -14.54 -15.96 12.64
N GLY A 48 -13.50 -15.11 12.49
CA GLY A 48 -12.67 -14.59 13.57
C GLY A 48 -11.42 -15.43 13.89
N GLU A 49 -11.27 -16.60 13.33
CA GLU A 49 -10.09 -17.44 13.50
C GLU A 49 -9.05 -17.14 12.42
N LYS A 50 -7.79 -16.95 12.83
CA LYS A 50 -6.68 -16.69 11.90
C LYS A 50 -6.36 -17.95 11.11
N MET A 51 -6.20 -17.81 9.80
CA MET A 51 -5.86 -18.89 8.87
C MET A 51 -4.72 -18.50 7.96
N ASP A 52 -4.00 -19.49 7.47
CA ASP A 52 -3.03 -19.30 6.40
C ASP A 52 -3.75 -19.17 5.02
N PRO A 53 -3.12 -18.50 4.03
CA PRO A 53 -3.73 -18.29 2.71
C PRO A 53 -4.20 -19.58 2.03
N ASP A 54 -3.40 -20.64 2.16
CA ASP A 54 -3.70 -21.95 1.56
C ASP A 54 -4.87 -22.66 2.28
N GLU A 55 -5.07 -22.38 3.56
CA GLU A 55 -6.13 -22.99 4.36
C GLU A 55 -7.48 -22.32 4.15
N ILE A 56 -7.49 -20.99 3.92
CA ILE A 56 -8.73 -20.24 3.73
C ILE A 56 -9.28 -20.36 2.31
N ALA A 57 -8.43 -20.68 1.33
CA ALA A 57 -8.84 -20.84 -0.07
C ALA A 57 -9.97 -21.86 -0.21
N GLY A 58 -11.01 -21.51 -0.97
CA GLY A 58 -12.20 -22.33 -1.19
C GLY A 58 -13.17 -22.41 0.00
N LYS A 59 -12.88 -21.80 1.14
CA LYS A 59 -13.80 -21.79 2.29
C LYS A 59 -14.85 -20.70 2.16
N SER A 60 -15.97 -20.91 2.86
CA SER A 60 -17.08 -19.95 2.92
C SER A 60 -17.33 -19.54 4.36
N GLY A 61 -17.66 -18.27 4.57
CA GLY A 61 -17.91 -17.71 5.89
C GLY A 61 -17.64 -16.21 5.92
N LYS A 62 -17.53 -15.64 7.11
CA LYS A 62 -17.16 -14.26 7.32
C LYS A 62 -15.63 -14.12 7.25
N VAL A 63 -15.14 -13.56 6.16
CA VAL A 63 -13.71 -13.36 5.94
C VAL A 63 -13.30 -11.96 6.38
N THR A 64 -12.17 -11.86 7.08
CA THR A 64 -11.49 -10.59 7.34
C THR A 64 -10.08 -10.67 6.77
N ILE A 65 -9.72 -9.69 5.93
CA ILE A 65 -8.39 -9.52 5.35
C ILE A 65 -7.81 -8.24 5.92
N ARG A 66 -6.68 -8.35 6.59
CA ARG A 66 -6.03 -7.21 7.24
C ARG A 66 -4.63 -6.98 6.68
N PHE A 67 -4.39 -5.76 6.26
CA PHE A 67 -3.12 -5.26 5.76
C PHE A 67 -2.49 -4.37 6.84
N ASP A 68 -1.50 -4.89 7.53
CA ASP A 68 -0.72 -4.15 8.52
C ASP A 68 0.56 -3.62 7.87
N TYR A 69 0.91 -2.38 8.22
CA TYR A 69 2.10 -1.70 7.70
C TYR A 69 3.01 -1.27 8.84
N LYS A 70 4.28 -1.64 8.73
CA LYS A 70 5.31 -1.22 9.67
C LYS A 70 6.33 -0.35 8.96
N ASN A 71 6.42 0.91 9.37
CA ASN A 71 7.45 1.83 8.91
C ASN A 71 8.76 1.55 9.63
N ASN A 72 9.83 1.28 8.88
CA ASN A 72 11.17 0.98 9.40
C ASN A 72 12.12 2.17 9.28
N GLN A 73 11.68 3.30 8.68
CA GLN A 73 12.53 4.45 8.38
C GLN A 73 12.30 5.57 9.39
N LYS A 74 13.37 6.00 10.06
CA LYS A 74 13.36 7.17 10.95
C LYS A 74 14.38 8.21 10.49
N THR A 75 14.09 9.46 10.79
CA THR A 75 14.97 10.60 10.56
C THR A 75 14.97 11.50 11.78
N THR A 76 15.89 12.45 11.82
CA THR A 76 15.93 13.48 12.88
C THR A 76 15.43 14.79 12.31
N THR A 77 14.47 15.42 12.98
CA THR A 77 14.01 16.77 12.70
C THR A 77 14.25 17.70 13.89
N THR A 78 14.25 18.99 13.64
CA THR A 78 14.38 20.00 14.72
C THR A 78 13.13 20.87 14.72
N VAL A 79 12.45 20.91 15.87
CA VAL A 79 11.28 21.75 16.11
C VAL A 79 11.58 22.58 17.36
N ASP A 80 11.43 23.90 17.28
CA ASP A 80 11.71 24.87 18.37
C ASP A 80 13.09 24.64 19.03
N GLY A 81 14.11 24.37 18.22
CA GLY A 81 15.48 24.14 18.69
C GLY A 81 15.75 22.77 19.31
N LYS A 82 14.73 21.90 19.46
CA LYS A 82 14.88 20.54 19.99
C LYS A 82 14.89 19.51 18.86
N LYS A 83 15.75 18.52 18.99
CA LYS A 83 15.85 17.40 18.03
C LYS A 83 14.92 16.27 18.42
N TYR A 84 14.16 15.78 17.43
CA TYR A 84 13.24 14.67 17.56
C TYR A 84 13.56 13.59 16.54
N SER A 85 13.48 12.32 16.97
CA SER A 85 13.51 11.18 16.06
C SER A 85 12.08 10.88 15.61
N VAL A 86 11.81 11.02 14.32
CA VAL A 86 10.48 10.86 13.74
C VAL A 86 10.52 9.84 12.61
N TYR A 87 9.38 9.23 12.30
CA TYR A 87 9.28 8.40 11.11
C TYR A 87 9.27 9.24 9.85
N VAL A 88 9.98 8.78 8.81
CA VAL A 88 9.83 9.31 7.46
C VAL A 88 8.38 9.05 7.03
N PRO A 89 7.62 10.08 6.64
CA PRO A 89 6.21 9.88 6.29
C PRO A 89 6.08 9.06 5.00
N PHE A 90 5.21 8.05 5.03
CA PHE A 90 4.77 7.29 3.87
C PHE A 90 3.25 7.29 3.82
N THR A 91 2.71 7.50 2.63
CA THR A 91 1.30 7.25 2.32
C THR A 91 1.20 5.94 1.55
N ILE A 92 0.41 5.02 2.05
CA ILE A 92 0.19 3.71 1.45
C ILE A 92 -1.25 3.65 0.95
N MET A 93 -1.40 3.24 -0.30
CA MET A 93 -2.68 2.97 -0.93
C MET A 93 -2.77 1.48 -1.20
N THR A 94 -3.84 0.86 -0.71
CA THR A 94 -4.13 -0.57 -0.94
C THR A 94 -5.36 -0.68 -1.81
N GLY A 95 -5.22 -1.41 -2.92
CA GLY A 95 -6.31 -1.76 -3.82
C GLY A 95 -6.57 -3.26 -3.82
N MET A 96 -7.84 -3.66 -3.89
CA MET A 96 -8.26 -5.05 -4.03
C MET A 96 -9.48 -5.11 -4.93
N ILE A 97 -9.46 -6.01 -5.90
CA ILE A 97 -10.62 -6.30 -6.74
C ILE A 97 -11.37 -7.47 -6.10
N LEU A 98 -12.67 -7.30 -5.91
CA LEU A 98 -13.55 -8.31 -5.35
C LEU A 98 -14.52 -8.78 -6.44
N ASP A 99 -14.69 -10.08 -6.54
CA ASP A 99 -15.70 -10.70 -7.39
C ASP A 99 -17.06 -10.82 -6.68
N ASP A 100 -18.04 -11.41 -7.34
CA ASP A 100 -19.41 -11.57 -6.85
C ASP A 100 -19.52 -12.52 -5.64
N SER A 101 -18.46 -13.28 -5.31
CA SER A 101 -18.42 -14.14 -4.13
C SER A 101 -18.39 -13.36 -2.82
N PHE A 102 -17.96 -12.08 -2.88
CA PHE A 102 -17.87 -11.17 -1.73
C PHE A 102 -19.14 -10.34 -1.60
N THR A 103 -19.84 -10.51 -0.50
CA THR A 103 -21.06 -9.77 -0.17
C THR A 103 -20.90 -9.04 1.18
N ASN A 104 -21.75 -8.05 1.46
CA ASN A 104 -21.72 -7.28 2.72
C ASN A 104 -20.34 -6.68 3.05
N VAL A 105 -19.62 -6.24 2.04
CA VAL A 105 -18.23 -5.75 2.17
C VAL A 105 -18.18 -4.50 3.04
N LYS A 106 -17.34 -4.52 4.06
CA LYS A 106 -17.01 -3.38 4.93
C LYS A 106 -15.52 -3.14 4.91
N VAL A 107 -15.12 -1.89 4.86
CA VAL A 107 -13.72 -1.51 4.83
C VAL A 107 -13.44 -0.54 5.97
N LYS A 108 -12.42 -0.85 6.76
CA LYS A 108 -11.87 0.07 7.76
C LYS A 108 -10.63 0.73 7.18
N ASN A 109 -10.55 2.05 7.32
CA ASN A 109 -9.53 2.91 6.72
C ASN A 109 -9.53 2.87 5.18
N GLY A 110 -10.71 2.79 4.60
CA GLY A 110 -10.91 2.74 3.17
C GLY A 110 -12.37 2.82 2.76
N LYS A 111 -12.61 2.53 1.49
CA LYS A 111 -13.94 2.54 0.86
C LYS A 111 -14.08 1.42 -0.14
N VAL A 112 -15.33 1.02 -0.37
CA VAL A 112 -15.71 0.19 -1.51
C VAL A 112 -16.15 1.12 -2.64
N ILE A 113 -15.61 0.93 -3.81
CA ILE A 113 -16.01 1.59 -5.05
C ILE A 113 -16.64 0.52 -5.92
N SER A 114 -17.92 0.67 -6.23
CA SER A 114 -18.64 -0.24 -7.13
C SER A 114 -18.71 0.37 -8.52
N ASP A 115 -18.27 -0.37 -9.52
CA ASP A 115 -18.38 -0.02 -10.93
C ASP A 115 -19.08 -1.16 -11.68
N GLY A 116 -20.41 -1.07 -11.74
CA GLY A 116 -21.25 -2.09 -12.37
C GLY A 116 -21.07 -3.47 -11.73
N ASP A 117 -20.38 -4.35 -12.42
CA ASP A 117 -20.27 -5.77 -12.05
C ASP A 117 -19.09 -6.08 -11.11
N LYS A 118 -18.26 -5.08 -10.75
CA LYS A 118 -17.08 -5.29 -9.89
C LYS A 118 -17.04 -4.33 -8.73
N ASN A 119 -16.66 -4.86 -7.58
CA ASN A 119 -16.36 -4.08 -6.40
C ASN A 119 -14.83 -3.94 -6.25
N MET A 120 -14.37 -2.71 -6.10
CA MET A 120 -12.97 -2.41 -5.79
C MET A 120 -12.88 -1.81 -4.40
N VAL A 121 -12.02 -2.36 -3.57
CA VAL A 121 -11.64 -1.76 -2.29
C VAL A 121 -10.45 -0.84 -2.51
N VAL A 122 -10.51 0.36 -1.93
CA VAL A 122 -9.37 1.27 -1.83
C VAL A 122 -9.20 1.68 -0.39
N GLY A 123 -8.04 1.39 0.19
CA GLY A 123 -7.68 1.76 1.55
C GLY A 123 -6.45 2.66 1.59
N VAL A 124 -6.29 3.40 2.69
CA VAL A 124 -5.13 4.29 2.92
C VAL A 124 -4.57 4.05 4.32
N ALA A 125 -3.24 4.05 4.43
CA ALA A 125 -2.53 3.99 5.70
C ALA A 125 -1.29 4.90 5.70
N MET A 126 -0.93 5.43 6.88
CA MET A 126 0.24 6.29 7.10
C MET A 126 0.98 5.85 8.37
N PRO A 127 1.69 4.69 8.31
CA PRO A 127 2.28 4.08 9.51
C PRO A 127 3.37 4.95 10.13
N GLY A 128 3.29 5.16 11.45
CA GLY A 128 4.22 5.94 12.25
C GLY A 128 4.03 7.46 12.16
N LEU A 129 3.09 7.95 11.36
CA LEU A 129 2.81 9.38 11.28
C LEU A 129 2.23 9.92 12.58
N LYS A 130 1.29 9.19 13.19
CA LYS A 130 0.69 9.55 14.48
C LYS A 130 1.75 9.71 15.58
N ASP A 131 2.69 8.77 15.67
CA ASP A 131 3.78 8.82 16.63
C ASP A 131 4.72 10.02 16.40
N SER A 132 5.01 10.32 15.12
CA SER A 132 5.84 11.47 14.76
C SER A 132 5.19 12.81 15.16
N LEU A 133 3.88 12.94 14.94
CA LEU A 133 3.13 14.14 15.31
C LEU A 133 3.03 14.32 16.84
N LYS A 134 2.82 13.25 17.58
CA LYS A 134 2.78 13.28 19.05
C LYS A 134 4.06 13.85 19.67
N VAL A 135 5.22 13.56 19.12
CA VAL A 135 6.49 14.02 19.67
C VAL A 135 6.91 15.40 19.18
N THR A 136 6.38 15.87 18.06
CA THR A 136 6.77 17.14 17.44
C THR A 136 5.77 18.27 17.64
N SER A 137 4.56 17.98 18.09
CA SER A 137 3.50 18.98 18.30
C SER A 137 2.92 18.87 19.71
N SER A 138 3.01 19.95 20.49
CA SER A 138 2.38 20.03 21.82
C SER A 138 0.86 20.04 21.76
N ASP A 139 0.30 20.47 20.64
CA ASP A 139 -1.14 20.67 20.44
C ASP A 139 -1.77 19.52 19.67
N PHE A 140 -1.03 18.41 19.46
CA PHE A 140 -1.54 17.25 18.77
C PHE A 140 -2.65 16.58 19.61
N SER A 141 -3.88 16.61 19.09
CA SER A 141 -4.99 15.88 19.72
C SER A 141 -4.89 14.38 19.44
N GLU A 142 -4.99 13.58 20.49
CA GLU A 142 -5.03 12.11 20.37
C GLU A 142 -6.28 11.61 19.62
N ASP A 143 -7.32 12.47 19.50
CA ASP A 143 -8.56 12.18 18.79
C ASP A 143 -8.40 12.16 17.26
N ILE A 144 -7.24 12.63 16.74
CA ILE A 144 -6.95 12.54 15.31
C ILE A 144 -6.66 11.08 14.95
N ASP A 145 -7.57 10.49 14.18
CA ASP A 145 -7.43 9.13 13.67
C ASP A 145 -6.58 9.14 12.39
N ILE A 146 -5.33 8.70 12.52
CA ILE A 146 -4.42 8.50 11.39
C ILE A 146 -4.32 7.00 11.15
N PRO A 147 -4.79 6.51 10.00
CA PRO A 147 -4.84 5.08 9.73
C PRO A 147 -3.44 4.47 9.58
N GLU A 148 -3.20 3.35 10.23
CA GLU A 148 -1.94 2.60 10.14
C GLU A 148 -2.10 1.22 9.48
N TYR A 149 -3.34 0.82 9.18
CA TYR A 149 -3.69 -0.45 8.55
C TYR A 149 -4.93 -0.29 7.69
N VAL A 150 -5.18 -1.26 6.82
CA VAL A 150 -6.45 -1.41 6.09
C VAL A 150 -7.05 -2.76 6.42
N GLU A 151 -8.37 -2.79 6.67
CA GLU A 151 -9.07 -4.04 6.98
C GLU A 151 -10.35 -4.15 6.16
N VAL A 152 -10.52 -5.30 5.53
CA VAL A 152 -11.68 -5.63 4.71
C VAL A 152 -12.39 -6.80 5.35
N THR A 153 -13.69 -6.66 5.61
CA THR A 153 -14.54 -7.75 6.12
C THR A 153 -15.70 -7.96 5.16
N ALA A 154 -15.98 -9.21 4.82
CA ALA A 154 -17.06 -9.59 3.91
C ALA A 154 -17.62 -10.96 4.26
N ASP A 155 -18.84 -11.22 3.84
CA ASP A 155 -19.39 -12.58 3.77
C ASP A 155 -19.00 -13.16 2.40
N VAL A 156 -18.30 -14.29 2.39
CA VAL A 156 -17.69 -14.86 1.18
C VAL A 156 -18.15 -16.31 0.96
N LYS A 157 -18.38 -16.65 -0.29
CA LYS A 157 -18.61 -18.03 -0.73
C LYS A 157 -17.43 -18.46 -1.61
N ASP A 158 -16.83 -19.62 -1.26
CA ASP A 158 -15.70 -20.18 -2.03
C ASP A 158 -14.55 -19.15 -2.18
N PHE A 159 -13.95 -18.78 -1.05
CA PHE A 159 -12.96 -17.69 -0.99
C PHE A 159 -11.86 -17.87 -2.03
N SER A 160 -11.78 -16.88 -2.89
CA SER A 160 -10.71 -16.70 -3.87
C SER A 160 -10.32 -15.23 -3.87
N MET A 161 -9.07 -14.94 -4.01
CA MET A 161 -8.59 -13.56 -4.07
C MET A 161 -7.92 -13.31 -5.41
N ASP A 162 -8.47 -12.37 -6.16
CA ASP A 162 -7.89 -11.90 -7.41
C ASP A 162 -6.66 -11.00 -7.16
N MET A 163 -6.63 -9.85 -7.79
CA MET A 163 -5.50 -8.93 -7.69
C MET A 163 -5.61 -8.05 -6.45
N THR A 164 -4.52 -8.04 -5.69
CA THR A 164 -4.30 -7.09 -4.59
C THR A 164 -3.02 -6.32 -4.84
N MET A 165 -3.06 -5.01 -4.68
CA MET A 165 -1.92 -4.13 -4.90
C MET A 165 -1.78 -3.13 -3.77
N SER A 166 -0.54 -2.89 -3.33
CA SER A 166 -0.23 -1.78 -2.43
C SER A 166 0.84 -0.89 -3.06
N VAL A 167 0.56 0.41 -3.12
CA VAL A 167 1.49 1.44 -3.58
C VAL A 167 1.96 2.25 -2.37
N MET A 168 3.28 2.38 -2.21
CA MET A 168 3.90 3.11 -1.11
C MET A 168 4.58 4.36 -1.67
N LEU A 169 4.08 5.52 -1.28
CA LEU A 169 4.59 6.81 -1.71
C LEU A 169 5.31 7.49 -0.53
N SER A 170 6.51 8.01 -0.76
CA SER A 170 7.20 8.84 0.21
C SER A 170 6.51 10.20 0.30
N GLY A 171 6.23 10.65 1.51
CA GLY A 171 5.54 11.91 1.79
C GLY A 171 4.08 11.73 2.21
N ILE A 172 3.45 12.86 2.55
CA ILE A 172 2.03 12.93 2.86
C ILE A 172 1.31 13.34 1.58
N THR A 173 0.60 12.40 0.99
CA THR A 173 -0.19 12.65 -0.21
C THR A 173 -1.65 12.84 0.18
N THR A 174 -2.21 14.00 -0.08
CA THR A 174 -3.64 14.25 0.06
C THR A 174 -4.35 13.66 -1.17
N LEU A 175 -5.03 12.54 -0.96
CA LEU A 175 -5.90 11.97 -1.97
C LEU A 175 -7.21 12.77 -1.99
N SER A 176 -7.31 13.73 -2.90
CA SER A 176 -8.58 14.38 -3.17
C SER A 176 -9.48 13.42 -3.94
N TYR A 177 -10.64 13.11 -3.38
CA TYR A 177 -11.65 12.22 -3.99
C TYR A 177 -12.11 12.67 -5.39
N THR A 178 -11.94 13.94 -5.70
CA THR A 178 -12.24 14.51 -7.02
C THR A 178 -11.26 14.05 -8.10
N HIS A 179 -10.03 13.68 -7.76
CA HIS A 179 -9.06 13.17 -8.73
C HIS A 179 -9.31 11.71 -9.14
N LEU A 180 -9.88 10.90 -8.25
CA LEU A 180 -10.23 9.51 -8.58
C LEU A 180 -11.42 9.40 -9.55
N ARG A 181 -12.25 10.43 -9.62
CA ARG A 181 -13.39 10.49 -10.57
C ARG A 181 -13.03 11.09 -11.94
N ALA A 182 -11.92 11.82 -12.03
CA ALA A 182 -11.48 12.48 -13.27
C ALA A 182 -10.55 11.62 -14.13
N HIS A 183 -10.06 10.50 -13.62
CA HIS A 183 -9.16 9.60 -14.34
C HIS A 183 -9.76 8.19 -14.44
N GLU A 184 -10.63 7.99 -15.41
CA GLU A 184 -10.85 6.66 -16.03
C GLU A 184 -9.56 6.08 -16.63
N THR A 185 -8.43 6.76 -16.47
CA THR A 185 -7.13 6.45 -17.06
C THR A 185 -6.09 5.90 -16.09
N VAL A 186 -6.39 5.70 -14.81
CA VAL A 186 -5.40 5.14 -13.85
C VAL A 186 -5.11 3.66 -14.14
N LEU A 187 -6.05 2.94 -14.74
CA LEU A 187 -5.83 1.57 -15.21
C LEU A 187 -4.90 1.49 -16.44
N ASP A 188 -4.82 2.56 -17.25
CA ASP A 188 -3.95 2.61 -18.42
C ASP A 188 -2.46 2.89 -18.07
N LEU A 189 -2.19 3.43 -16.89
CA LEU A 189 -0.83 3.73 -16.43
C LEU A 189 -0.12 2.54 -15.77
N VAL A 190 -0.84 1.51 -15.37
CA VAL A 190 -0.28 0.30 -14.72
C VAL A 190 -0.07 -0.83 -15.73
N CYS A 191 -0.67 -0.75 -16.92
CA CYS A 191 -0.58 -1.79 -17.97
C CYS A 191 0.22 -1.35 -19.22
N ARG A 192 0.98 -0.26 -19.15
CA ARG A 192 1.92 0.11 -20.22
C ARG A 192 3.35 0.01 -19.80
#